data_39fb437622dea2979c359625ffed1ed3
#
_entry.id   39fb437622dea2979c359625ffed1ed3
#
_cell.length_a   1.000
_cell.length_b   1.000
_cell.length_c   1.000
_cell.angle_alpha   90.00
_cell.angle_beta   90.00
_cell.angle_gamma   90.00
#
_symmetry.space_group_name_H-M   'P 1'
#
loop_
_entity.id
_entity.type
_entity.pdbx_description
1 polymer ?
#
loop_
_entity_poly.entity_id
_entity_poly.type
_entity_poly.pdbx_seq_one_letter_code
_entity_poly.pdbx_strand_id
1 'polypeptide(L)'
;GFLEAGKTQFIKFTMQQDYFQTEGKTLLIVCEEGEEEYDEELLKQTHTAVVYIEEAEKLTPEYLQDLELLYNPERVLMEWNGMWNLDALKLPNDWDLYQQITIIDGSTFDLYLQNMKPLIGAMVRNTEMIIMNRCDEIEDLDVYRRTLKGMNPQVQIVFEDAEGEIEE
;
A
#
# COMPACT_ATOMS: atom_id res chain seq x y z
N GLY A 1 3.25 0.32 -3.73
CA GLY A 1 3.63 1.38 -4.68
C GLY A 1 4.97 2.01 -4.39
N PHE A 2 5.44 2.84 -5.31
CA PHE A 2 6.70 3.56 -5.13
C PHE A 2 6.52 4.81 -4.26
N LEU A 3 7.63 5.41 -3.84
CA LEU A 3 7.64 6.64 -3.06
C LEU A 3 6.78 7.72 -3.74
N GLU A 4 6.03 8.47 -2.94
CA GLU A 4 5.17 9.57 -3.38
C GLU A 4 4.04 9.18 -4.35
N ALA A 5 3.73 7.89 -4.47
CA ALA A 5 2.59 7.43 -5.26
C ALA A 5 1.23 7.72 -4.62
N GLY A 6 1.20 8.17 -3.36
CA GLY A 6 -0.04 8.47 -2.64
C GLY A 6 -0.45 7.42 -1.62
N LYS A 7 0.45 6.54 -1.22
CA LYS A 7 0.17 5.47 -0.23
C LYS A 7 -0.27 6.04 1.12
N THR A 8 0.47 7.02 1.63
CA THR A 8 0.16 7.65 2.92
C THR A 8 -1.20 8.33 2.89
N GLN A 9 -1.51 9.06 1.82
CA GLN A 9 -2.82 9.69 1.64
C GLN A 9 -3.95 8.68 1.61
N PHE A 10 -3.75 7.57 0.90
CA PHE A 10 -4.72 6.49 0.83
C PHE A 10 -4.99 5.87 2.20
N ILE A 11 -3.94 5.60 2.97
CA ILE A 11 -4.07 5.04 4.31
C ILE A 11 -4.78 6.03 5.25
N LYS A 12 -4.39 7.31 5.22
CA LYS A 12 -5.06 8.35 6.02
C LYS A 12 -6.55 8.46 5.71
N PHE A 13 -6.89 8.47 4.42
CA PHE A 13 -8.27 8.53 3.98
C PHE A 13 -9.05 7.30 4.47
N THR A 14 -8.49 6.12 4.30
CA THR A 14 -9.12 4.86 4.69
C THR A 14 -9.35 4.80 6.21
N MET A 15 -8.37 5.23 6.99
CA MET A 15 -8.46 5.20 8.46
C MET A 15 -9.60 6.06 9.01
N GLN A 16 -10.02 7.08 8.27
CA GLN A 16 -11.11 7.99 8.68
C GLN A 16 -12.50 7.49 8.29
N GLN A 17 -12.60 6.43 7.48
CA GLN A 17 -13.89 5.93 7.01
C GLN A 17 -14.61 5.12 8.07
N ASP A 18 -15.95 5.26 8.13
CA ASP A 18 -16.78 4.56 9.11
C ASP A 18 -16.66 3.04 9.00
N TYR A 19 -16.59 2.53 7.77
CA TYR A 19 -16.45 1.09 7.52
C TYR A 19 -15.13 0.52 8.01
N PHE A 20 -14.14 1.38 8.27
CA PHE A 20 -12.80 0.96 8.69
C PHE A 20 -12.60 1.05 10.21
N GLN A 21 -13.54 1.63 10.94
CA GLN A 21 -13.41 1.77 12.39
C GLN A 21 -13.44 0.42 13.10
N THR A 22 -12.69 0.33 14.20
CA THR A 22 -12.63 -0.86 15.05
C THR A 22 -12.52 -0.42 16.52
N GLU A 23 -12.98 -1.27 17.44
CA GLU A 23 -12.89 -0.99 18.87
C GLU A 23 -11.47 -1.17 19.41
N GLY A 24 -10.68 -2.05 18.80
CA GLY A 24 -9.32 -2.34 19.21
C GLY A 24 -8.30 -1.38 18.64
N LYS A 25 -7.03 -1.72 18.86
CA LYS A 25 -5.90 -0.95 18.33
C LYS A 25 -5.54 -1.38 16.94
N THR A 26 -5.08 -0.43 16.15
CA THR A 26 -4.43 -0.68 14.86
C THR A 26 -2.93 -0.41 15.00
N LEU A 27 -2.12 -1.36 14.56
CA LEU A 27 -0.68 -1.17 14.43
C LEU A 27 -0.38 -0.81 12.98
N LEU A 28 0.18 0.37 12.76
CA LEU A 28 0.60 0.83 11.45
C LEU A 28 2.11 0.74 11.35
N ILE A 29 2.60 -0.12 10.47
CA ILE A 29 4.02 -0.30 10.21
C ILE A 29 4.36 0.46 8.94
N VAL A 30 5.21 1.48 9.06
CA VAL A 30 5.61 2.35 7.93
C VAL A 30 7.04 2.01 7.54
N CYS A 31 7.19 1.51 6.32
CA CYS A 31 8.47 1.05 5.77
C CYS A 31 9.12 2.07 4.83
N GLU A 32 8.54 3.25 4.73
CA GLU A 32 9.01 4.27 3.80
C GLU A 32 8.77 5.66 4.38
N GLU A 33 9.81 6.50 4.41
CA GLU A 33 9.66 7.90 4.73
C GLU A 33 9.23 8.66 3.47
N GLY A 34 8.06 9.29 3.54
CA GLY A 34 7.53 10.13 2.49
C GLY A 34 7.48 11.59 2.92
N GLU A 35 6.98 12.45 2.03
CA GLU A 35 6.77 13.86 2.34
C GLU A 35 5.62 14.08 3.32
N GLU A 36 4.68 13.13 3.37
CA GLU A 36 3.54 13.19 4.28
C GLU A 36 3.76 12.38 5.52
N GLU A 37 3.36 12.95 6.65
CA GLU A 37 3.43 12.30 7.95
C GLU A 37 2.03 12.00 8.47
N TYR A 38 1.94 11.05 9.40
CA TYR A 38 0.69 10.75 10.10
C TYR A 38 0.53 11.70 11.30
N ASP A 39 -0.59 12.44 11.34
CA ASP A 39 -0.88 13.38 12.41
C ASP A 39 -1.13 12.65 13.74
N GLU A 40 -0.61 13.17 14.83
CA GLU A 40 -0.84 12.59 16.16
C GLU A 40 -2.33 12.53 16.50
N GLU A 41 -3.10 13.56 16.11
CA GLU A 41 -4.53 13.60 16.35
C GLU A 41 -5.28 12.49 15.60
N LEU A 42 -4.95 12.29 14.32
CA LEU A 42 -5.54 11.21 13.52
C LEU A 42 -5.24 9.85 14.15
N LEU A 43 -3.99 9.62 14.54
CA LEU A 43 -3.57 8.36 15.16
C LEU A 43 -4.31 8.11 16.48
N LYS A 44 -4.51 9.15 17.26
CA LYS A 44 -5.23 9.06 18.53
C LYS A 44 -6.72 8.77 18.31
N GLN A 45 -7.36 9.46 17.37
CA GLN A 45 -8.78 9.26 17.04
C GLN A 45 -9.05 7.84 16.51
N THR A 46 -8.11 7.26 15.80
CA THR A 46 -8.25 5.93 15.19
C THR A 46 -7.62 4.82 16.02
N HIS A 47 -7.17 5.11 17.23
CA HIS A 47 -6.51 4.16 18.14
C HIS A 47 -5.33 3.44 17.45
N THR A 48 -4.52 4.18 16.74
CA THR A 48 -3.42 3.66 15.93
C THR A 48 -2.07 3.96 16.55
N ALA A 49 -1.23 2.94 16.68
CA ALA A 49 0.19 3.08 17.01
C ALA A 49 1.00 2.94 15.72
N VAL A 50 2.03 3.78 15.55
CA VAL A 50 2.88 3.77 14.36
C VAL A 50 4.28 3.30 14.73
N VAL A 51 4.83 2.41 13.91
CA VAL A 51 6.22 1.97 14.01
C VAL A 51 6.88 2.20 12.65
N TYR A 52 8.02 2.86 12.65
CA TYR A 52 8.80 3.13 11.45
C TYR A 52 9.92 2.11 11.33
N ILE A 53 10.09 1.53 10.15
CA ILE A 53 11.13 0.55 9.85
C ILE A 53 11.93 1.06 8.65
N GLU A 54 13.20 1.37 8.88
CA GLU A 54 14.06 1.97 7.86
C GLU A 54 14.81 0.93 7.02
N GLU A 55 14.96 -0.29 7.52
CA GLU A 55 15.72 -1.34 6.86
C GLU A 55 14.89 -2.60 6.69
N ALA A 56 14.85 -3.13 5.47
CA ALA A 56 14.08 -4.34 5.14
C ALA A 56 14.51 -5.55 5.99
N GLU A 57 15.78 -5.64 6.34
CA GLU A 57 16.36 -6.74 7.11
C GLU A 57 15.78 -6.84 8.52
N LYS A 58 15.24 -5.75 9.05
CA LYS A 58 14.60 -5.73 10.38
C LYS A 58 13.20 -6.36 10.37
N LEU A 59 12.57 -6.49 9.19
CA LEU A 59 11.24 -7.07 9.06
C LEU A 59 11.31 -8.60 9.05
N THR A 60 11.52 -9.19 10.21
CA THR A 60 11.49 -10.64 10.40
C THR A 60 10.18 -11.06 11.06
N PRO A 61 9.74 -12.33 10.90
CA PRO A 61 8.57 -12.83 11.62
C PRO A 61 8.68 -12.65 13.13
N GLU A 62 9.88 -12.85 13.69
CA GLU A 62 10.13 -12.68 15.12
C GLU A 62 9.94 -11.24 15.58
N TYR A 63 10.44 -10.28 14.80
CA TYR A 63 10.28 -8.86 15.10
C TYR A 63 8.80 -8.44 15.04
N LEU A 64 8.07 -8.93 14.03
CA LEU A 64 6.64 -8.65 13.89
C LEU A 64 5.83 -9.24 15.04
N GLN A 65 6.20 -10.44 15.52
CA GLN A 65 5.58 -11.03 16.71
C GLN A 65 5.86 -10.22 17.97
N ASP A 66 7.07 -9.70 18.12
CA ASP A 66 7.43 -8.81 19.24
C ASP A 66 6.57 -7.54 19.24
N LEU A 67 6.33 -6.94 18.07
CA LEU A 67 5.43 -5.79 17.94
C LEU A 67 3.99 -6.16 18.31
N GLU A 68 3.51 -7.32 17.89
CA GLU A 68 2.18 -7.81 18.26
C GLU A 68 2.03 -7.95 19.78
N LEU A 69 3.02 -8.50 20.45
CA LEU A 69 3.03 -8.63 21.91
C LEU A 69 3.07 -7.26 22.60
N LEU A 70 3.85 -6.32 22.07
CA LEU A 70 4.02 -5.00 22.66
C LEU A 70 2.76 -4.14 22.53
N TYR A 71 2.12 -4.13 21.37
CA TYR A 71 0.98 -3.27 21.07
C TYR A 71 -0.38 -3.95 21.19
N ASN A 72 -0.43 -5.27 21.16
CA ASN A 72 -1.66 -6.07 21.18
C ASN A 72 -2.72 -5.53 20.20
N PRO A 73 -2.41 -5.40 18.91
CA PRO A 73 -3.33 -4.82 17.94
C PRO A 73 -4.44 -5.80 17.55
N GLU A 74 -5.60 -5.26 17.20
CA GLU A 74 -6.68 -6.02 16.57
C GLU A 74 -6.37 -6.28 15.08
N ARG A 75 -5.69 -5.31 14.44
CA ARG A 75 -5.26 -5.43 13.05
C ARG A 75 -3.93 -4.71 12.82
N VAL A 76 -3.28 -5.09 11.74
CA VAL A 76 -2.01 -4.49 11.32
C VAL A 76 -2.16 -3.94 9.91
N LEU A 77 -1.74 -2.70 9.70
CA LEU A 77 -1.57 -2.09 8.39
C LEU A 77 -0.09 -1.94 8.12
N MET A 78 0.34 -2.22 6.90
CA MET A 78 1.72 -2.05 6.50
C MET A 78 1.79 -1.14 5.26
N GLU A 79 2.45 -0.01 5.40
CA GLU A 79 2.82 0.85 4.28
C GLU A 79 4.17 0.40 3.76
N TRP A 80 4.15 -0.38 2.68
CA TRP A 80 5.34 -1.05 2.15
C TRP A 80 6.21 -0.11 1.31
N ASN A 81 7.52 -0.25 1.45
CA ASN A 81 8.48 0.43 0.59
C ASN A 81 8.59 -0.31 -0.74
N GLY A 82 8.10 0.30 -1.82
CA GLY A 82 8.07 -0.33 -3.14
C GLY A 82 9.44 -0.64 -3.75
N MET A 83 10.52 -0.08 -3.19
CA MET A 83 11.88 -0.39 -3.62
C MET A 83 12.45 -1.65 -2.96
N TRP A 84 11.78 -2.15 -1.91
CA TRP A 84 12.18 -3.39 -1.26
C TRP A 84 11.55 -4.59 -1.98
N ASN A 85 12.23 -5.74 -1.94
CA ASN A 85 11.71 -6.97 -2.55
C ASN A 85 10.56 -7.53 -1.71
N LEU A 86 9.34 -7.38 -2.22
CA LEU A 86 8.13 -7.84 -1.54
C LEU A 86 8.12 -9.37 -1.36
N ASP A 87 8.72 -10.11 -2.29
CA ASP A 87 8.80 -11.57 -2.21
C ASP A 87 9.66 -12.05 -1.02
N ALA A 88 10.51 -11.18 -0.50
CA ALA A 88 11.34 -11.49 0.67
C ALA A 88 10.62 -11.28 2.01
N LEU A 89 9.46 -10.63 2.01
CA LEU A 89 8.69 -10.41 3.22
C LEU A 89 8.13 -11.72 3.75
N LYS A 90 8.41 -12.02 5.01
CA LYS A 90 7.88 -13.19 5.72
C LYS A 90 7.04 -12.72 6.90
N LEU A 91 5.76 -13.06 6.88
CA LEU A 91 4.85 -12.76 7.98
C LEU A 91 4.87 -13.90 9.00
N PRO A 92 4.55 -13.63 10.29
CA PRO A 92 4.32 -14.69 11.27
C PRO A 92 3.26 -15.69 10.79
N ASN A 93 3.42 -16.95 11.13
CA ASN A 93 2.53 -18.02 10.65
C ASN A 93 1.07 -17.85 11.08
N ASP A 94 0.81 -17.18 12.19
CA ASP A 94 -0.53 -16.92 12.72
C ASP A 94 -1.16 -15.64 12.21
N TRP A 95 -0.44 -14.90 11.34
CA TRP A 95 -0.98 -13.71 10.67
C TRP A 95 -1.62 -14.08 9.32
N ASP A 96 -2.79 -13.52 9.07
CA ASP A 96 -3.48 -13.64 7.79
C ASP A 96 -3.37 -12.34 7.02
N LEU A 97 -2.96 -12.43 5.76
CA LEU A 97 -2.99 -11.28 4.85
C LEU A 97 -4.38 -11.16 4.25
N TYR A 98 -5.16 -10.20 4.74
CA TYR A 98 -6.53 -10.00 4.27
C TYR A 98 -6.60 -9.27 2.94
N GLN A 99 -5.73 -8.29 2.74
CA GLN A 99 -5.80 -7.46 1.54
C GLN A 99 -4.44 -6.87 1.20
N GLN A 100 -4.08 -6.92 -0.06
CA GLN A 100 -2.90 -6.25 -0.60
C GLN A 100 -3.36 -5.30 -1.70
N ILE A 101 -3.07 -4.00 -1.51
CA ILE A 101 -3.41 -2.93 -2.44
C ILE A 101 -2.13 -2.29 -2.96
N THR A 102 -2.05 -2.08 -4.26
CA THR A 102 -0.94 -1.38 -4.90
C THR A 102 -1.42 -0.03 -5.41
N ILE A 103 -0.76 1.04 -5.00
CA ILE A 103 -1.03 2.40 -5.46
C ILE A 103 0.01 2.74 -6.52
N ILE A 104 -0.44 3.13 -7.70
CA ILE A 104 0.42 3.50 -8.83
C ILE A 104 0.13 4.94 -9.23
N ASP A 105 1.18 5.74 -9.37
CA ASP A 105 1.09 7.06 -9.95
C ASP A 105 1.06 6.93 -11.47
N GLY A 106 -0.11 7.19 -12.07
CA GLY A 106 -0.30 7.07 -13.52
C GLY A 106 0.59 8.01 -14.32
N SER A 107 0.92 9.18 -13.76
CA SER A 107 1.76 10.16 -14.45
C SER A 107 3.21 9.71 -14.62
N THR A 108 3.69 8.78 -13.81
CA THR A 108 5.06 8.27 -13.84
C THR A 108 5.15 6.79 -14.17
N PHE A 109 4.02 6.14 -14.42
CA PHE A 109 3.97 4.68 -14.59
C PHE A 109 4.84 4.19 -15.74
N ASP A 110 4.82 4.86 -16.90
CA ASP A 110 5.63 4.47 -18.03
C ASP A 110 7.12 4.46 -17.71
N LEU A 111 7.57 5.48 -16.98
CA LEU A 111 8.97 5.60 -16.57
C LEU A 111 9.39 4.43 -15.68
N TYR A 112 8.58 4.10 -14.67
CA TYR A 112 8.85 2.99 -13.78
C TYR A 112 8.74 1.63 -14.49
N LEU A 113 7.78 1.49 -15.40
CA LEU A 113 7.62 0.27 -16.19
C LEU A 113 8.85 -0.01 -17.05
N GLN A 114 9.43 1.03 -17.63
CA GLN A 114 10.63 0.89 -18.46
C GLN A 114 11.88 0.56 -17.63
N ASN A 115 12.02 1.14 -16.45
CA ASN A 115 13.25 1.06 -15.68
C ASN A 115 13.21 0.07 -14.52
N MET A 116 12.03 -0.25 -14.01
CA MET A 116 11.85 -1.06 -12.79
C MET A 116 10.76 -2.12 -12.94
N LYS A 117 10.63 -2.69 -14.14
CA LYS A 117 9.61 -3.69 -14.44
C LYS A 117 9.58 -4.88 -13.46
N PRO A 118 10.73 -5.45 -13.04
CA PRO A 118 10.70 -6.56 -12.07
C PRO A 118 10.07 -6.18 -10.73
N LEU A 119 10.31 -4.95 -10.23
CA LEU A 119 9.70 -4.48 -8.99
C LEU A 119 8.20 -4.27 -9.14
N ILE A 120 7.77 -3.71 -10.27
CA ILE A 120 6.34 -3.56 -10.56
C ILE A 120 5.68 -4.93 -10.65
N GLY A 121 6.28 -5.89 -11.33
CA GLY A 121 5.77 -7.25 -11.42
C GLY A 121 5.61 -7.92 -10.07
N ALA A 122 6.58 -7.75 -9.18
CA ALA A 122 6.52 -8.28 -7.82
C ALA A 122 5.38 -7.66 -7.00
N MET A 123 5.17 -6.34 -7.12
CA MET A 123 4.08 -5.65 -6.43
C MET A 123 2.71 -6.06 -6.95
N VAL A 124 2.57 -6.23 -8.26
CA VAL A 124 1.27 -6.45 -8.91
C VAL A 124 0.83 -7.91 -8.88
N ARG A 125 1.77 -8.86 -8.89
CA ARG A 125 1.49 -10.29 -9.06
C ARG A 125 0.47 -10.84 -8.06
N ASN A 126 0.54 -10.45 -6.81
CA ASN A 126 -0.30 -10.95 -5.73
C ASN A 126 -1.24 -9.89 -5.15
N THR A 127 -1.29 -8.70 -5.75
CA THR A 127 -2.21 -7.65 -5.28
C THR A 127 -3.64 -7.96 -5.69
N GLU A 128 -4.58 -7.67 -4.82
CA GLU A 128 -6.01 -7.84 -5.11
C GLU A 128 -6.56 -6.65 -5.88
N MET A 129 -6.06 -5.46 -5.58
CA MET A 129 -6.54 -4.22 -6.17
C MET A 129 -5.36 -3.30 -6.49
N ILE A 130 -5.43 -2.68 -7.65
CA ILE A 130 -4.55 -1.58 -8.03
C ILE A 130 -5.38 -0.31 -8.09
N ILE A 131 -4.90 0.74 -7.43
CA ILE A 131 -5.44 2.08 -7.59
C ILE A 131 -4.39 2.87 -8.37
N MET A 132 -4.71 3.22 -9.61
CA MET A 132 -3.86 4.10 -10.42
C MET A 132 -4.44 5.50 -10.38
N ASN A 133 -3.73 6.39 -9.69
CA ASN A 133 -4.13 7.79 -9.54
C ASN A 133 -3.42 8.68 -10.57
N ARG A 134 -3.73 9.96 -10.53
CA ARG A 134 -3.11 10.98 -11.41
C ARG A 134 -3.18 10.61 -12.89
N CYS A 135 -4.35 10.11 -13.30
CA CYS A 135 -4.62 9.69 -14.68
C CYS A 135 -5.12 10.82 -15.58
N ASP A 136 -5.05 12.07 -15.14
CA ASP A 136 -5.64 13.24 -15.81
C ASP A 136 -5.18 13.41 -17.26
N GLU A 137 -3.94 13.08 -17.55
CA GLU A 137 -3.34 13.27 -18.87
C GLU A 137 -3.19 11.98 -19.67
N ILE A 138 -3.74 10.86 -19.15
CA ILE A 138 -3.66 9.57 -19.83
C ILE A 138 -4.82 9.45 -20.83
N GLU A 139 -4.47 9.36 -22.10
CA GLU A 139 -5.46 9.27 -23.18
C GLU A 139 -6.07 7.87 -23.32
N ASP A 140 -5.29 6.83 -23.10
CA ASP A 140 -5.72 5.44 -23.29
C ASP A 140 -5.44 4.58 -22.06
N LEU A 141 -6.43 4.50 -21.17
CA LEU A 141 -6.36 3.67 -19.96
C LEU A 141 -6.33 2.17 -20.27
N ASP A 142 -6.86 1.75 -21.40
CA ASP A 142 -6.90 0.32 -21.77
C ASP A 142 -5.50 -0.26 -22.00
N VAL A 143 -4.54 0.53 -22.44
CA VAL A 143 -3.15 0.09 -22.57
C VAL A 143 -2.59 -0.31 -21.22
N TYR A 144 -2.81 0.52 -20.20
CA TYR A 144 -2.35 0.23 -18.85
C TYR A 144 -3.12 -0.93 -18.23
N ARG A 145 -4.42 -1.00 -18.46
CA ARG A 145 -5.25 -2.12 -17.98
C ARG A 145 -4.70 -3.44 -18.53
N ARG A 146 -4.44 -3.51 -19.82
CA ARG A 146 -3.91 -4.73 -20.46
C ARG A 146 -2.53 -5.10 -19.92
N THR A 147 -1.66 -4.13 -19.72
CA THR A 147 -0.33 -4.36 -19.14
C THR A 147 -0.42 -4.97 -17.75
N LEU A 148 -1.23 -4.36 -16.88
CA LEU A 148 -1.40 -4.83 -15.50
C LEU A 148 -2.13 -6.16 -15.42
N LYS A 149 -3.16 -6.38 -16.23
CA LYS A 149 -3.87 -7.66 -16.32
C LYS A 149 -2.98 -8.77 -16.89
N GLY A 150 -2.00 -8.42 -17.72
CA GLY A 150 -0.99 -9.37 -18.18
C GLY A 150 -0.08 -9.87 -17.06
N MET A 151 0.16 -9.04 -16.04
CA MET A 151 0.94 -9.40 -14.86
C MET A 151 0.11 -10.15 -13.81
N ASN A 152 -1.16 -9.79 -13.67
CA ASN A 152 -2.09 -10.39 -12.72
C ASN A 152 -3.51 -10.38 -13.29
N PRO A 153 -3.96 -11.46 -13.94
CA PRO A 153 -5.28 -11.52 -14.58
C PRO A 153 -6.47 -11.33 -13.64
N GLN A 154 -6.28 -11.58 -12.34
CA GLN A 154 -7.35 -11.50 -11.33
C GLN A 154 -7.45 -10.12 -10.68
N VAL A 155 -6.52 -9.21 -10.97
CA VAL A 155 -6.46 -7.93 -10.28
C VAL A 155 -7.65 -7.04 -10.63
N GLN A 156 -8.20 -6.38 -9.62
CA GLN A 156 -9.16 -5.30 -9.79
C GLN A 156 -8.40 -3.98 -9.96
N ILE A 157 -8.75 -3.17 -10.95
CA ILE A 157 -8.06 -1.91 -11.23
C ILE A 157 -9.05 -0.76 -11.15
N VAL A 158 -8.69 0.25 -10.38
CA VAL A 158 -9.44 1.51 -10.25
C VAL A 158 -8.54 2.62 -10.78
N PHE A 159 -9.05 3.42 -11.71
CA PHE A 159 -8.35 4.60 -12.23
C PHE A 159 -8.94 5.86 -11.60
N GLU A 160 -8.07 6.78 -11.20
CA GLU A 160 -8.47 8.04 -10.58
C GLU A 160 -7.78 9.23 -11.26
N ASP A 161 -8.51 10.33 -11.36
CA ASP A 161 -7.98 11.64 -11.74
C ASP A 161 -8.13 12.63 -10.58
N ALA A 162 -7.96 13.93 -10.83
CA ALA A 162 -8.07 14.97 -9.80
C ALA A 162 -9.47 15.05 -9.18
N GLU A 163 -10.51 14.56 -9.86
CA GLU A 163 -11.88 14.59 -9.39
C GLU A 163 -12.33 13.30 -8.68
N GLY A 164 -11.53 12.25 -8.76
CA GLY A 164 -11.79 10.95 -8.14
C GLY A 164 -11.76 9.80 -9.13
N GLU A 165 -12.54 8.74 -8.86
CA GLU A 165 -12.59 7.56 -9.71
C GLU A 165 -13.15 7.90 -11.10
N ILE A 166 -12.44 7.42 -12.13
CA ILE A 166 -12.88 7.57 -13.52
C ILE A 166 -13.87 6.45 -13.83
N GLU A 167 -15.10 6.84 -14.16
CA GLU A 167 -16.11 5.92 -14.64
C GLU A 167 -15.88 5.60 -16.12
N GLU A 168 -16.00 4.36 -16.47
CA GLU A 168 -15.86 3.89 -17.85
C GLU A 168 -17.17 3.38 -18.43
#